data_794af03317c3e2ca8aba1ca5f5cf7597
#
_entry.id   794af03317c3e2ca8aba1ca5f5cf7597
#
_cell.length_a   1.000
_cell.length_b   1.000
_cell.length_c   1.000
_cell.angle_alpha   90.00
_cell.angle_beta   90.00
_cell.angle_gamma   90.00
#
_symmetry.space_group_name_H-M   'P 1'
#
loop_
_entity.id
_entity.type
_entity.pdbx_description
1 polymer ?
#
loop_
_entity_poly.entity_id
_entity_poly.type
_entity_poly.pdbx_seq_one_letter_code
_entity_poly.pdbx_strand_id
1 'polypeptide(L)'
;IFEFKAGQYAELFIGDCKEKHFSMANSPNTNELEFHIKTLDGGEVSNYIKNDLKLGEIITVKGPYGNAYLREKHKGPIIAVAGGTGLAPILSIIEYSQEIEMKQPINIYYGAQSEQELYFIEKLDMITKTNNNLKFNPVIIEKSKNKSIRQGLVTDALIEDINDFDGYKAYLAG
;
A
#
# COMPACT_ATOMS: atom_id res chain seq x y z
N ILE A 1 -20.72 7.44 7.77
CA ILE A 1 -19.63 6.48 7.56
C ILE A 1 -19.13 6.69 6.15
N PHE A 2 -17.79 6.78 5.98
CA PHE A 2 -17.18 6.92 4.67
C PHE A 2 -16.97 5.53 4.07
N GLU A 3 -17.83 5.12 3.14
CA GLU A 3 -17.76 3.80 2.49
C GLU A 3 -16.77 3.84 1.32
N PHE A 4 -15.83 2.91 1.27
CA PHE A 4 -14.86 2.76 0.18
C PHE A 4 -14.55 1.29 -0.11
N LYS A 5 -13.85 1.02 -1.19
CA LYS A 5 -13.32 -0.31 -1.53
C LYS A 5 -11.81 -0.33 -1.35
N ALA A 6 -11.27 -1.44 -0.86
CA ALA A 6 -9.85 -1.63 -0.64
C ALA A 6 -9.03 -1.35 -1.91
N GLY A 7 -8.11 -0.39 -1.85
CA GLY A 7 -7.32 0.10 -2.98
C GLY A 7 -7.75 1.45 -3.55
N GLN A 8 -8.86 2.02 -3.09
CA GLN A 8 -9.31 3.36 -3.48
C GLN A 8 -8.56 4.47 -2.74
N TYR A 9 -8.71 5.70 -3.22
CA TYR A 9 -8.13 6.91 -2.64
C TYR A 9 -9.21 7.98 -2.38
N ALA A 10 -8.83 9.01 -1.64
CA ALA A 10 -9.65 10.18 -1.35
C ALA A 10 -8.86 11.47 -1.55
N GLU A 11 -9.56 12.58 -1.72
CA GLU A 11 -9.03 13.93 -1.62
C GLU A 11 -9.05 14.37 -0.16
N LEU A 12 -7.91 14.80 0.36
CA LEU A 12 -7.80 15.40 1.68
C LEU A 12 -7.60 16.91 1.57
N PHE A 13 -8.40 17.65 2.34
CA PHE A 13 -8.30 19.09 2.53
C PHE A 13 -7.72 19.34 3.92
N ILE A 14 -6.44 19.66 3.97
CA ILE A 14 -5.65 19.78 5.20
C ILE A 14 -5.29 21.24 5.41
N GLY A 15 -5.86 21.88 6.43
CA GLY A 15 -5.72 23.33 6.63
C GLY A 15 -6.19 24.12 5.41
N ASP A 16 -5.47 25.19 5.09
CA ASP A 16 -5.71 26.03 3.91
C ASP A 16 -4.95 25.56 2.66
N CYS A 17 -4.31 24.38 2.73
CA CYS A 17 -3.55 23.82 1.62
C CYS A 17 -4.48 23.35 0.49
N LYS A 18 -3.92 23.30 -0.75
CA LYS A 18 -4.62 22.67 -1.86
C LYS A 18 -4.86 21.20 -1.56
N GLU A 19 -6.00 20.69 -2.06
CA GLU A 19 -6.37 19.29 -1.95
C GLU A 19 -5.27 18.36 -2.49
N LYS A 20 -5.09 17.23 -1.83
CA LYS A 20 -4.17 16.17 -2.24
C LYS A 20 -4.86 14.82 -2.20
N HIS A 21 -4.46 13.96 -3.12
CA HIS A 21 -4.97 12.60 -3.21
C HIS A 21 -4.10 11.65 -2.40
N PHE A 22 -4.74 10.90 -1.51
CA PHE A 22 -4.10 9.87 -0.72
C PHE A 22 -4.94 8.59 -0.73
N SER A 23 -4.27 7.46 -0.89
CA SER A 23 -4.93 6.16 -0.83
C SER A 23 -5.22 5.78 0.61
N MET A 24 -6.41 5.20 0.86
CA MET A 24 -6.72 4.59 2.14
C MET A 24 -5.78 3.38 2.34
N ALA A 25 -5.20 3.29 3.53
CA ALA A 25 -4.23 2.25 3.89
C ALA A 25 -4.85 1.09 4.68
N ASN A 26 -5.98 1.33 5.34
CA ASN A 26 -6.70 0.36 6.15
C ASN A 26 -7.78 -0.39 5.37
N SER A 27 -8.28 -1.47 5.96
CA SER A 27 -9.47 -2.17 5.46
C SER A 27 -10.71 -1.29 5.47
N PRO A 28 -11.61 -1.40 4.47
CA PRO A 28 -12.89 -0.67 4.45
C PRO A 28 -13.87 -1.05 5.57
N ASN A 29 -13.64 -2.14 6.28
CA ASN A 29 -14.50 -2.59 7.38
C ASN A 29 -14.21 -1.90 8.72
N THR A 30 -13.28 -0.97 8.76
CA THR A 30 -12.98 -0.16 9.95
C THR A 30 -13.78 1.13 9.98
N ASN A 31 -13.96 1.72 11.17
CA ASN A 31 -14.61 3.03 11.34
C ASN A 31 -13.64 4.22 11.21
N GLU A 32 -12.40 3.96 10.86
CA GLU A 32 -11.34 4.94 10.72
C GLU A 32 -10.84 5.01 9.29
N LEU A 33 -10.23 6.12 8.92
CA LEU A 33 -9.48 6.27 7.67
C LEU A 33 -7.99 6.44 7.99
N GLU A 34 -7.16 5.57 7.45
CA GLU A 34 -5.71 5.63 7.58
C GLU A 34 -5.09 6.06 6.26
N PHE A 35 -4.16 7.02 6.32
CA PHE A 35 -3.41 7.50 5.17
C PHE A 35 -1.91 7.52 5.47
N HIS A 36 -1.10 7.01 4.56
CA HIS A 36 0.35 7.06 4.67
C HIS A 36 0.90 8.22 3.85
N ILE A 37 1.50 9.19 4.52
CA ILE A 37 1.96 10.43 3.89
C ILE A 37 3.47 10.59 4.08
N LYS A 38 4.23 10.48 3.00
CA LYS A 38 5.65 10.85 2.98
C LYS A 38 5.76 12.37 2.86
N THR A 39 6.31 13.01 3.88
CA THR A 39 6.53 14.46 3.84
C THR A 39 7.75 14.78 2.97
N LEU A 40 7.59 15.74 2.07
CA LEU A 40 8.63 16.23 1.17
C LEU A 40 9.07 17.63 1.60
N ASP A 41 10.36 17.90 1.54
CA ASP A 41 10.87 19.23 1.87
C ASP A 41 10.37 20.26 0.85
N GLY A 42 9.92 21.42 1.36
CA GLY A 42 9.33 22.48 0.54
C GLY A 42 7.89 22.26 0.09
N GLY A 43 7.30 21.10 0.36
CA GLY A 43 5.89 20.84 0.04
C GLY A 43 4.95 21.53 1.03
N GLU A 44 3.94 22.27 0.54
CA GLU A 44 2.96 23.00 1.35
C GLU A 44 2.26 22.09 2.37
N VAL A 45 1.62 21.01 1.90
CA VAL A 45 0.94 20.02 2.77
C VAL A 45 1.92 19.32 3.71
N SER A 46 3.13 19.01 3.22
CA SER A 46 4.18 18.40 4.06
C SER A 46 4.60 19.30 5.20
N ASN A 47 4.77 20.59 4.92
CA ASN A 47 5.12 21.58 5.94
C ASN A 47 4.00 21.75 6.97
N TYR A 48 2.74 21.82 6.51
CA TYR A 48 1.60 21.90 7.40
C TYR A 48 1.51 20.67 8.32
N ILE A 49 1.62 19.47 7.76
CA ILE A 49 1.58 18.22 8.54
C ILE A 49 2.71 18.15 9.57
N LYS A 50 3.92 18.60 9.22
CA LYS A 50 5.08 18.56 10.13
C LYS A 50 4.98 19.57 11.27
N ASN A 51 4.48 20.78 10.99
CA ASN A 51 4.66 21.92 11.89
C ASN A 51 3.36 22.40 12.55
N ASP A 52 2.23 22.24 11.89
CA ASP A 52 0.99 22.92 12.25
C ASP A 52 -0.14 21.94 12.62
N LEU A 53 -0.27 20.81 11.91
CA LEU A 53 -1.34 19.83 12.14
C LEU A 53 -1.25 19.22 13.54
N LYS A 54 -2.35 19.30 14.29
CA LYS A 54 -2.43 18.80 15.66
C LYS A 54 -3.49 17.71 15.79
N LEU A 55 -3.29 16.84 16.76
CA LEU A 55 -4.28 15.84 17.12
C LEU A 55 -5.61 16.51 17.51
N GLY A 56 -6.71 16.03 16.94
CA GLY A 56 -8.07 16.57 17.15
C GLY A 56 -8.48 17.62 16.11
N GLU A 57 -7.63 17.99 15.17
CA GLU A 57 -8.04 18.87 14.07
C GLU A 57 -8.97 18.15 13.08
N ILE A 58 -9.91 18.93 12.54
CA ILE A 58 -10.87 18.43 11.57
C ILE A 58 -10.27 18.51 10.16
N ILE A 59 -10.23 17.38 9.48
CA ILE A 59 -9.81 17.29 8.08
C ILE A 59 -11.03 16.91 7.24
N THR A 60 -11.24 17.62 6.12
CA THR A 60 -12.27 17.26 5.17
C THR A 60 -11.76 16.18 4.22
N VAL A 61 -12.52 15.11 4.09
CA VAL A 61 -12.24 13.99 3.18
C VAL A 61 -13.34 13.91 2.14
N LYS A 62 -12.96 13.86 0.85
CA LYS A 62 -13.88 13.73 -0.26
C LYS A 62 -13.52 12.50 -1.11
N GLY A 63 -14.52 11.71 -1.47
CA GLY A 63 -14.34 10.47 -2.23
C GLY A 63 -15.44 9.46 -1.93
N PRO A 64 -15.17 8.16 -2.09
CA PRO A 64 -13.92 7.56 -2.58
C PRO A 64 -13.75 7.69 -4.10
N TYR A 65 -12.50 7.61 -4.57
CA TYR A 65 -12.14 7.64 -5.98
C TYR A 65 -11.27 6.44 -6.35
N GLY A 66 -11.13 6.21 -7.66
CA GLY A 66 -10.26 5.20 -8.22
C GLY A 66 -10.94 3.87 -8.53
N ASN A 67 -10.40 3.21 -9.56
CA ASN A 67 -10.92 1.94 -10.07
C ASN A 67 -9.98 0.75 -9.80
N ALA A 68 -8.82 0.98 -9.18
CA ALA A 68 -7.83 -0.04 -8.83
C ALA A 68 -8.13 -0.71 -7.47
N TYR A 69 -9.39 -1.06 -7.22
CA TYR A 69 -9.82 -1.71 -5.99
C TYR A 69 -9.87 -3.23 -6.12
N LEU A 70 -9.80 -3.94 -5.00
CA LEU A 70 -9.83 -5.41 -4.92
C LEU A 70 -11.05 -6.00 -5.64
N ARG A 71 -10.79 -6.92 -6.55
CA ARG A 71 -11.82 -7.66 -7.30
C ARG A 71 -12.11 -8.98 -6.58
N GLU A 72 -13.02 -8.97 -5.64
CA GLU A 72 -13.38 -10.11 -4.77
C GLU A 72 -13.78 -11.37 -5.55
N LYS A 73 -14.39 -11.18 -6.73
CA LYS A 73 -14.82 -12.29 -7.61
C LYS A 73 -13.69 -12.90 -8.42
N HIS A 74 -12.50 -12.31 -8.40
CA HIS A 74 -11.35 -12.89 -9.11
C HIS A 74 -10.93 -14.21 -8.45
N LYS A 75 -10.66 -15.24 -9.26
CA LYS A 75 -10.34 -16.59 -8.76
C LYS A 75 -8.88 -17.00 -8.98
N GLY A 76 -8.17 -16.28 -9.84
CA GLY A 76 -6.76 -16.51 -10.10
C GLY A 76 -5.85 -15.89 -9.04
N PRO A 77 -4.53 -16.06 -9.16
CA PRO A 77 -3.57 -15.46 -8.28
C PRO A 77 -3.51 -13.94 -8.44
N ILE A 78 -2.99 -13.27 -7.41
CA ILE A 78 -2.90 -11.81 -7.35
C ILE A 78 -1.43 -11.39 -7.22
N ILE A 79 -1.06 -10.34 -7.94
CA ILE A 79 0.20 -9.62 -7.80
C ILE A 79 -0.11 -8.25 -7.22
N ALA A 80 0.53 -7.93 -6.09
CA ALA A 80 0.41 -6.65 -5.42
C ALA A 80 1.80 -5.99 -5.38
N VAL A 81 1.98 -4.89 -6.12
CA VAL A 81 3.25 -4.17 -6.24
C VAL A 81 3.14 -2.81 -5.60
N ALA A 82 4.04 -2.52 -4.68
CA ALA A 82 4.13 -1.24 -3.99
C ALA A 82 5.50 -0.60 -4.15
N GLY A 83 5.53 0.73 -4.37
CA GLY A 83 6.73 1.55 -4.27
C GLY A 83 6.51 2.66 -3.25
N GLY A 84 7.40 2.81 -2.27
CA GLY A 84 7.27 3.85 -1.23
C GLY A 84 5.88 3.88 -0.58
N THR A 85 5.21 5.04 -0.59
CA THR A 85 3.85 5.20 -0.03
C THR A 85 2.74 4.55 -0.87
N GLY A 86 3.04 4.03 -2.05
CA GLY A 86 2.14 3.13 -2.78
C GLY A 86 1.82 1.85 -2.00
N LEU A 87 2.54 1.60 -0.91
CA LEU A 87 2.17 0.54 0.03
C LEU A 87 0.77 0.75 0.64
N ALA A 88 0.30 1.97 0.82
CA ALA A 88 -1.00 2.25 1.45
C ALA A 88 -2.18 1.50 0.80
N PRO A 89 -2.49 1.68 -0.50
CA PRO A 89 -3.59 0.95 -1.13
C PRO A 89 -3.35 -0.56 -1.19
N ILE A 90 -2.10 -1.00 -1.24
CA ILE A 90 -1.75 -2.42 -1.22
C ILE A 90 -2.04 -3.03 0.16
N LEU A 91 -1.74 -2.34 1.26
CA LEU A 91 -2.11 -2.77 2.61
C LEU A 91 -3.62 -2.90 2.77
N SER A 92 -4.36 -1.90 2.31
CA SER A 92 -5.83 -1.96 2.31
C SER A 92 -6.35 -3.22 1.60
N ILE A 93 -5.81 -3.53 0.41
CA ILE A 93 -6.16 -4.74 -0.36
C ILE A 93 -5.81 -6.02 0.42
N ILE A 94 -4.61 -6.09 1.01
CA ILE A 94 -4.15 -7.26 1.75
C ILE A 94 -5.03 -7.48 2.98
N GLU A 95 -5.21 -6.47 3.83
CA GLU A 95 -6.01 -6.57 5.05
C GLU A 95 -7.44 -7.01 4.73
N TYR A 96 -8.09 -6.32 3.80
CA TYR A 96 -9.46 -6.67 3.40
C TYR A 96 -9.55 -8.07 2.79
N SER A 97 -8.56 -8.48 1.98
CA SER A 97 -8.54 -9.84 1.41
C SER A 97 -8.50 -10.94 2.47
N GLN A 98 -7.81 -10.69 3.61
CA GLN A 98 -7.76 -11.64 4.72
C GLN A 98 -9.07 -11.63 5.52
N GLU A 99 -9.67 -10.47 5.74
CA GLU A 99 -10.96 -10.35 6.44
C GLU A 99 -12.11 -11.08 5.72
N ILE A 100 -12.13 -11.02 4.39
CA ILE A 100 -13.11 -11.76 3.58
C ILE A 100 -12.65 -13.19 3.23
N GLU A 101 -11.59 -13.65 3.87
CA GLU A 101 -11.04 -14.99 3.74
C GLU A 101 -10.71 -15.43 2.31
N MET A 102 -10.17 -14.54 1.48
CA MET A 102 -9.71 -14.90 0.14
C MET A 102 -8.61 -15.97 0.22
N LYS A 103 -8.73 -17.00 -0.61
CA LYS A 103 -7.80 -18.14 -0.61
C LYS A 103 -6.79 -18.10 -1.77
N GLN A 104 -6.98 -17.20 -2.72
CA GLN A 104 -6.10 -17.04 -3.86
C GLN A 104 -4.69 -16.62 -3.40
N PRO A 105 -3.63 -17.16 -4.03
CA PRO A 105 -2.28 -16.70 -3.75
C PRO A 105 -2.12 -15.21 -4.05
N ILE A 106 -1.52 -14.47 -3.11
CA ILE A 106 -1.18 -13.05 -3.28
C ILE A 106 0.32 -12.88 -3.12
N ASN A 107 1.00 -12.54 -4.22
CA ASN A 107 2.42 -12.23 -4.22
C ASN A 107 2.60 -10.71 -4.05
N ILE A 108 3.20 -10.31 -2.94
CA ILE A 108 3.42 -8.93 -2.56
C ILE A 108 4.87 -8.57 -2.86
N TYR A 109 5.09 -7.59 -3.74
CA TYR A 109 6.40 -7.03 -4.06
C TYR A 109 6.44 -5.59 -3.56
N TYR A 110 7.35 -5.29 -2.63
CA TYR A 110 7.47 -3.96 -2.06
C TYR A 110 8.87 -3.41 -2.29
N GLY A 111 8.94 -2.34 -3.09
CA GLY A 111 10.17 -1.70 -3.53
C GLY A 111 10.44 -0.39 -2.81
N ALA A 112 11.73 -0.17 -2.47
CA ALA A 112 12.25 1.09 -1.97
C ALA A 112 13.68 1.34 -2.46
N GLN A 113 14.21 2.54 -2.25
CA GLN A 113 15.60 2.85 -2.54
C GLN A 113 16.53 2.14 -1.57
N SER A 114 16.21 2.19 -0.28
CA SER A 114 17.00 1.64 0.81
C SER A 114 16.14 0.86 1.80
N GLU A 115 16.79 0.11 2.69
CA GLU A 115 16.10 -0.67 3.75
C GLU A 115 15.34 0.24 4.72
N GLN A 116 15.85 1.44 5.02
CA GLN A 116 15.21 2.42 5.91
C GLN A 116 13.90 2.98 5.32
N GLU A 117 13.75 2.94 4.01
CA GLU A 117 12.52 3.40 3.33
C GLU A 117 11.43 2.33 3.25
N LEU A 118 11.74 1.07 3.57
CA LEU A 118 10.76 -0.01 3.69
C LEU A 118 10.00 0.10 5.02
N TYR A 119 9.11 1.06 5.12
CA TYR A 119 8.26 1.17 6.31
C TYR A 119 7.23 0.03 6.37
N PHE A 120 6.72 -0.29 7.56
CA PHE A 120 5.76 -1.40 7.79
C PHE A 120 6.26 -2.81 7.38
N ILE A 121 7.56 -3.00 7.16
CA ILE A 121 8.12 -4.31 6.77
C ILE A 121 7.80 -5.39 7.82
N GLU A 122 7.89 -5.05 9.10
CA GLU A 122 7.58 -5.98 10.20
C GLU A 122 6.10 -6.38 10.22
N LYS A 123 5.20 -5.43 9.94
CA LYS A 123 3.75 -5.70 9.85
C LYS A 123 3.45 -6.65 8.68
N LEU A 124 4.03 -6.42 7.52
CA LEU A 124 3.88 -7.30 6.35
C LEU A 124 4.43 -8.71 6.62
N ASP A 125 5.59 -8.79 7.25
CA ASP A 125 6.23 -10.05 7.62
C ASP A 125 5.35 -10.85 8.60
N MET A 126 4.74 -10.17 9.57
CA MET A 126 3.81 -10.77 10.52
C MET A 126 2.55 -11.30 9.83
N ILE A 127 1.92 -10.48 8.98
CA ILE A 127 0.71 -10.87 8.25
C ILE A 127 0.98 -12.08 7.36
N THR A 128 2.10 -12.11 6.65
CA THR A 128 2.44 -13.20 5.74
C THR A 128 2.82 -14.50 6.47
N LYS A 129 3.40 -14.42 7.67
CA LYS A 129 3.69 -15.61 8.50
C LYS A 129 2.43 -16.29 9.02
N THR A 130 1.35 -15.55 9.20
CA THR A 130 0.07 -16.08 9.70
C THR A 130 -0.89 -16.50 8.59
N ASN A 131 -0.61 -16.14 7.32
CA ASN A 131 -1.49 -16.38 6.18
C ASN A 131 -0.73 -17.07 5.04
N ASN A 132 -0.93 -18.36 4.88
CA ASN A 132 -0.20 -19.22 3.92
C ASN A 132 -0.43 -18.87 2.45
N ASN A 133 -1.48 -18.11 2.12
CA ASN A 133 -1.76 -17.65 0.77
C ASN A 133 -1.03 -16.34 0.41
N LEU A 134 -0.31 -15.72 1.35
CA LEU A 134 0.46 -14.50 1.13
C LEU A 134 1.96 -14.81 1.03
N LYS A 135 2.62 -14.22 0.04
CA LYS A 135 4.08 -14.25 -0.09
C LYS A 135 4.61 -12.82 -0.17
N PHE A 136 5.53 -12.46 0.72
CA PHE A 136 6.12 -11.13 0.78
C PHE A 136 7.54 -11.12 0.22
N ASN A 137 7.80 -10.21 -0.72
CA ASN A 137 9.05 -10.06 -1.42
C ASN A 137 9.52 -8.60 -1.32
N PRO A 138 10.26 -8.21 -0.27
CA PRO A 138 10.86 -6.89 -0.18
C PRO A 138 12.06 -6.78 -1.14
N VAL A 139 12.15 -5.64 -1.84
CA VAL A 139 13.18 -5.36 -2.84
C VAL A 139 13.74 -3.95 -2.64
N ILE A 140 15.05 -3.78 -2.64
CA ILE A 140 15.70 -2.46 -2.57
C ILE A 140 16.76 -2.31 -3.65
N ILE A 141 17.00 -1.07 -4.04
CA ILE A 141 18.04 -0.75 -5.04
C ILE A 141 19.43 -0.79 -4.40
N GLU A 142 19.56 -0.27 -3.20
CA GLU A 142 20.82 -0.25 -2.46
C GLU A 142 21.20 -1.64 -1.93
N LYS A 143 22.46 -1.77 -1.52
CA LYS A 143 22.95 -3.02 -0.91
C LYS A 143 22.41 -3.15 0.52
N SER A 144 21.89 -4.33 0.84
CA SER A 144 21.54 -4.72 2.21
C SER A 144 22.39 -5.90 2.68
N LYS A 145 22.63 -5.95 3.98
CA LYS A 145 23.17 -7.14 4.67
C LYS A 145 22.06 -8.14 5.02
N ASN A 146 20.83 -7.73 4.98
CA ASN A 146 19.67 -8.57 5.26
C ASN A 146 19.37 -9.45 4.04
N LYS A 147 19.66 -10.74 4.16
CA LYS A 147 19.45 -11.73 3.08
C LYS A 147 17.98 -11.97 2.71
N SER A 148 17.05 -11.53 3.53
CA SER A 148 15.61 -11.63 3.25
C SER A 148 15.12 -10.52 2.32
N ILE A 149 15.94 -9.49 2.05
CA ILE A 149 15.63 -8.39 1.15
C ILE A 149 16.39 -8.60 -0.16
N ARG A 150 15.67 -8.62 -1.27
CA ARG A 150 16.28 -8.73 -2.60
C ARG A 150 16.89 -7.40 -3.01
N GLN A 151 17.98 -7.46 -3.76
CA GLN A 151 18.61 -6.28 -4.38
C GLN A 151 18.21 -6.21 -5.85
N GLY A 152 17.80 -5.02 -6.32
CA GLY A 152 17.46 -4.76 -7.70
C GLY A 152 16.16 -3.95 -7.84
N LEU A 153 15.55 -4.03 -9.01
CA LEU A 153 14.25 -3.43 -9.26
C LEU A 153 13.12 -4.41 -8.90
N VAL A 154 12.01 -3.87 -8.42
CA VAL A 154 10.81 -4.66 -8.14
C VAL A 154 10.33 -5.42 -9.39
N THR A 155 10.42 -4.79 -10.56
CA THR A 155 10.05 -5.39 -11.83
C THR A 155 10.88 -6.60 -12.19
N ASP A 156 12.20 -6.54 -11.94
CA ASP A 156 13.11 -7.65 -12.21
C ASP A 156 12.80 -8.83 -11.30
N ALA A 157 12.62 -8.56 -10.01
CA ALA A 157 12.23 -9.56 -9.03
C ALA A 157 10.91 -10.27 -9.40
N LEU A 158 9.93 -9.50 -9.89
CA LEU A 158 8.63 -10.03 -10.31
C LEU A 158 8.76 -10.92 -11.55
N ILE A 159 9.54 -10.51 -12.56
CA ILE A 159 9.75 -11.28 -13.81
C ILE A 159 10.58 -12.55 -13.54
N GLU A 160 11.53 -12.50 -12.61
CA GLU A 160 12.30 -13.68 -12.19
C GLU A 160 11.43 -14.73 -11.49
N ASP A 161 10.43 -14.30 -10.70
CA ASP A 161 9.59 -15.19 -9.93
C ASP A 161 8.39 -15.74 -10.70
N ILE A 162 7.91 -14.99 -11.72
CA ILE A 162 6.67 -15.31 -12.44
C ILE A 162 6.95 -15.34 -13.96
N ASN A 163 6.96 -16.53 -14.51
CA ASN A 163 7.23 -16.75 -15.95
C ASN A 163 6.01 -16.54 -16.83
N ASP A 164 4.80 -16.69 -16.27
CA ASP A 164 3.55 -16.55 -17.00
C ASP A 164 2.55 -15.78 -16.13
N PHE A 165 1.97 -14.74 -16.69
CA PHE A 165 1.01 -13.85 -16.00
C PHE A 165 -0.45 -14.18 -16.35
N ASP A 166 -0.70 -15.23 -17.13
CA ASP A 166 -2.07 -15.60 -17.49
C ASP A 166 -2.89 -15.93 -16.23
N GLY A 167 -4.12 -15.44 -16.20
CA GLY A 167 -5.01 -15.59 -15.06
C GLY A 167 -4.69 -14.74 -13.82
N TYR A 168 -3.59 -13.97 -13.80
CA TYR A 168 -3.28 -13.08 -12.71
C TYR A 168 -4.12 -11.78 -12.72
N LYS A 169 -4.37 -11.25 -11.53
CA LYS A 169 -4.82 -9.87 -11.33
C LYS A 169 -3.69 -9.08 -10.68
N ALA A 170 -3.29 -7.97 -11.29
CA ALA A 170 -2.26 -7.09 -10.75
C ALA A 170 -2.85 -5.80 -10.16
N TYR A 171 -2.31 -5.39 -9.01
CA TYR A 171 -2.52 -4.10 -8.35
C TYR A 171 -1.15 -3.44 -8.17
N LEU A 172 -0.96 -2.27 -8.77
CA LEU A 172 0.31 -1.55 -8.76
C LEU A 172 0.08 -0.14 -8.23
N ALA A 173 0.93 0.28 -7.28
CA ALA A 173 0.91 1.61 -6.69
C ALA A 173 2.32 2.07 -6.28
N GLY A 174 2.63 3.37 -6.56
CA GLY A 174 3.93 3.96 -6.25
C GLY A 174 4.08 5.37 -6.78
#